data_ad21a59d4238b7741532778c07222a31
#
_entry.id   ad21a59d4238b7741532778c07222a31
#
_cell.length_a   1.000
_cell.length_b   1.000
_cell.length_c   1.000
_cell.angle_alpha   90.00
_cell.angle_beta   90.00
_cell.angle_gamma   90.00
#
_symmetry.space_group_name_H-M   'P 1'
#
loop_
_entity.id
_entity.type
_entity.pdbx_description
1 polymer ?
#
loop_
_entity_poly.entity_id
_entity_poly.type
_entity_poly.pdbx_seq_one_letter_code
_entity_poly.pdbx_strand_id
1 'polypeptide(L)'
;MYQALYRKWRPKTFSDVIGQSHITQTLRKQVAEGRTSHAYLFTGTRGTGKTTCAKILAKAVNCEHPMDGDPCCQCPSCVGIENGSFLDVLELDAASNNGVDQVRALRDEAIYAPANVKKRVYIVDEVHMLSTPAFNALLKILEEPPEHLMFILATTELHKVPATILSRCQRFSFKRITPQDIAARLLYVAGQEQIDLTADGAELLSRLADGALRDGLSLLDQCAAVGGTVDSRAVLEALGLAGNLQTAQLMEFILSRDAKGALLQLDQLYQGGKDVGAVLGELSTLVRDLLLRRTAPEGGAALLSGGYDSATLDRLGREIPATRLIYLATTLQRATADLYYSSNRRTDAELCLLRLCDESLSGDLTALEARVQRLEDSAQRGQLLRAAAAESGGTVKLSSGPVPPPAPAPEDAPPREEPPAREERPPLPEEPPLPEEPGARVFDVPEAQPAAPSPAAASAVGGSWWRALAEGCKGRLPPMYRVFLDMCTGVLEGGLLTVYAPDDITLGRLDNDRVRNALMEEAASGGVTVRLVFQVGEPPKATPRENLQNLLKFGSQFDNIEIK
;
A
#
# COMPACT_ATOMS: atom_id res chain seq x y z
N MET A 1 19.90 23.06 -25.37
CA MET A 1 19.80 21.81 -24.60
C MET A 1 18.33 21.56 -24.31
N TYR A 2 17.79 20.38 -24.61
CA TYR A 2 16.40 20.04 -24.37
C TYR A 2 16.11 20.03 -22.86
N GLN A 3 15.00 20.63 -22.46
CA GLN A 3 14.53 20.67 -21.09
C GLN A 3 13.14 20.04 -21.02
N ALA A 4 12.96 19.04 -20.17
CA ALA A 4 11.68 18.35 -19.99
C ALA A 4 10.54 19.31 -19.64
N LEU A 5 9.36 19.08 -20.18
CA LEU A 5 8.20 19.97 -20.07
C LEU A 5 7.83 20.28 -18.62
N TYR A 6 7.89 19.30 -17.72
CA TYR A 6 7.58 19.50 -16.29
C TYR A 6 8.55 20.45 -15.57
N ARG A 7 9.78 20.66 -16.11
CA ARG A 7 10.74 21.65 -15.58
C ARG A 7 10.52 23.01 -16.23
N LYS A 8 10.36 23.06 -17.57
CA LYS A 8 10.16 24.30 -18.33
C LYS A 8 8.87 25.01 -17.91
N TRP A 9 7.78 24.27 -17.70
CA TRP A 9 6.45 24.77 -17.35
C TRP A 9 6.14 24.75 -15.85
N ARG A 10 7.19 24.70 -15.02
CA ARG A 10 7.02 24.80 -13.57
C ARG A 10 6.49 26.20 -13.21
N PRO A 11 5.35 26.31 -12.47
CA PRO A 11 4.80 27.59 -12.06
C PRO A 11 5.83 28.49 -11.38
N LYS A 12 5.87 29.78 -11.75
CA LYS A 12 6.79 30.76 -11.20
C LYS A 12 6.14 31.69 -10.20
N THR A 13 4.81 31.84 -10.26
CA THR A 13 3.98 32.67 -9.38
C THR A 13 2.86 31.81 -8.77
N PHE A 14 2.25 32.27 -7.68
CA PHE A 14 1.07 31.60 -7.11
C PHE A 14 -0.12 31.60 -8.06
N SER A 15 -0.22 32.63 -8.90
CA SER A 15 -1.27 32.77 -9.91
C SER A 15 -1.19 31.70 -11.01
N ASP A 16 0.01 31.15 -11.27
CA ASP A 16 0.24 30.07 -12.25
C ASP A 16 -0.07 28.67 -11.71
N VAL A 17 -0.23 28.55 -10.38
CA VAL A 17 -0.48 27.24 -9.73
C VAL A 17 -1.93 26.83 -9.91
N ILE A 18 -2.13 25.66 -10.48
CA ILE A 18 -3.44 25.12 -10.83
C ILE A 18 -3.98 24.21 -9.74
N GLY A 19 -5.31 24.23 -9.51
CA GLY A 19 -6.02 23.33 -8.63
C GLY A 19 -5.82 23.56 -7.12
N GLN A 20 -5.02 24.59 -6.71
CA GLN A 20 -4.68 24.87 -5.31
C GLN A 20 -5.08 26.28 -4.86
N SER A 21 -6.14 26.84 -5.42
CA SER A 21 -6.56 28.24 -5.16
C SER A 21 -6.72 28.58 -3.67
N HIS A 22 -7.23 27.64 -2.85
CA HIS A 22 -7.39 27.80 -1.41
C HIS A 22 -6.07 27.99 -0.66
N ILE A 23 -4.96 27.42 -1.17
CA ILE A 23 -3.61 27.57 -0.60
C ILE A 23 -2.97 28.84 -1.14
N THR A 24 -2.97 29.01 -2.47
CA THR A 24 -2.28 30.13 -3.12
C THR A 24 -2.83 31.48 -2.72
N GLN A 25 -4.16 31.63 -2.59
CA GLN A 25 -4.79 32.85 -2.09
C GLN A 25 -4.38 33.18 -0.66
N THR A 26 -4.32 32.17 0.22
CA THR A 26 -3.92 32.38 1.61
C THR A 26 -2.47 32.79 1.72
N LEU A 27 -1.57 32.12 0.99
CA LEU A 27 -0.13 32.43 0.99
C LEU A 27 0.14 33.82 0.41
N ARG A 28 -0.52 34.18 -0.71
CA ARG A 28 -0.43 35.52 -1.30
C ARG A 28 -0.83 36.60 -0.29
N LYS A 29 -1.97 36.41 0.38
CA LYS A 29 -2.46 37.36 1.38
C LYS A 29 -1.47 37.52 2.55
N GLN A 30 -0.93 36.41 3.07
CA GLN A 30 0.08 36.44 4.14
C GLN A 30 1.33 37.21 3.72
N VAL A 31 1.81 36.99 2.49
CA VAL A 31 2.99 37.71 1.97
C VAL A 31 2.67 39.19 1.80
N ALA A 32 1.53 39.54 1.21
CA ALA A 32 1.11 40.93 0.98
C ALA A 32 0.95 41.71 2.30
N GLU A 33 0.44 41.07 3.36
CA GLU A 33 0.26 41.67 4.69
C GLU A 33 1.53 41.61 5.56
N GLY A 34 2.60 40.94 5.10
CA GLY A 34 3.82 40.73 5.90
C GLY A 34 3.65 39.79 7.09
N ARG A 35 2.57 38.99 7.12
CA ARG A 35 2.19 38.10 8.24
C ARG A 35 2.58 36.63 7.94
N THR A 36 3.81 36.41 7.56
CA THR A 36 4.30 35.06 7.26
C THR A 36 4.68 34.32 8.54
N SER A 37 4.38 33.01 8.60
CA SER A 37 4.82 32.13 9.68
C SER A 37 6.30 31.79 9.58
N HIS A 38 6.92 31.42 10.68
CA HIS A 38 8.29 30.91 10.72
C HIS A 38 8.40 29.47 10.16
N ALA A 39 7.31 28.69 10.17
CA ALA A 39 7.29 27.31 9.68
C ALA A 39 5.99 26.97 8.98
N TYR A 40 6.14 26.38 7.81
CA TYR A 40 5.05 25.85 6.96
C TYR A 40 5.22 24.35 6.79
N LEU A 41 4.10 23.63 6.75
CA LEU A 41 4.09 22.21 6.40
C LEU A 41 3.10 21.97 5.25
N PHE A 42 3.62 21.59 4.10
CA PHE A 42 2.86 21.26 2.90
C PHE A 42 2.68 19.76 2.79
N THR A 43 1.42 19.31 2.81
CA THR A 43 1.07 17.89 2.78
C THR A 43 0.25 17.56 1.54
N GLY A 44 0.33 16.34 1.03
CA GLY A 44 -0.45 15.88 -0.13
C GLY A 44 0.35 14.96 -1.03
N THR A 45 -0.33 14.35 -2.02
CA THR A 45 0.27 13.39 -2.96
C THR A 45 1.39 14.02 -3.78
N ARG A 46 2.27 13.17 -4.34
CA ARG A 46 3.35 13.62 -5.22
C ARG A 46 2.79 14.35 -6.45
N GLY A 47 3.52 15.31 -6.99
CA GLY A 47 3.15 16.00 -8.24
C GLY A 47 2.07 17.07 -8.12
N THR A 48 1.52 17.36 -6.93
CA THR A 48 0.45 18.35 -6.69
C THR A 48 0.92 19.78 -6.51
N GLY A 49 2.23 20.04 -6.53
CA GLY A 49 2.81 21.39 -6.50
C GLY A 49 3.40 21.84 -5.16
N LYS A 50 3.57 20.96 -4.16
CA LYS A 50 4.15 21.27 -2.83
C LYS A 50 5.48 22.02 -2.92
N THR A 51 6.49 21.38 -3.51
CA THR A 51 7.84 21.97 -3.66
C THR A 51 7.85 23.20 -4.56
N THR A 52 6.93 23.26 -5.55
CA THR A 52 6.74 24.43 -6.39
C THR A 52 6.22 25.62 -5.59
N CYS A 53 5.16 25.45 -4.81
CA CYS A 53 4.65 26.50 -3.92
C CYS A 53 5.66 26.90 -2.86
N ALA A 54 6.49 25.96 -2.35
CA ALA A 54 7.57 26.26 -1.44
C ALA A 54 8.60 27.23 -2.06
N LYS A 55 9.03 26.96 -3.29
CA LYS A 55 9.93 27.87 -4.03
C LYS A 55 9.30 29.21 -4.34
N ILE A 56 8.03 29.23 -4.73
CA ILE A 56 7.31 30.50 -4.96
C ILE A 56 7.23 31.31 -3.66
N LEU A 57 6.90 30.67 -2.54
CA LEU A 57 6.85 31.36 -1.24
C LEU A 57 8.22 31.91 -0.84
N ALA A 58 9.29 31.11 -0.99
CA ALA A 58 10.66 31.57 -0.73
C ALA A 58 11.05 32.79 -1.59
N LYS A 59 10.65 32.81 -2.87
CA LYS A 59 10.83 34.00 -3.74
C LYS A 59 9.97 35.17 -3.29
N ALA A 60 8.70 34.94 -2.97
CA ALA A 60 7.75 35.98 -2.65
C ALA A 60 8.14 36.77 -1.38
N VAL A 61 8.56 36.06 -0.30
CA VAL A 61 8.99 36.70 0.95
C VAL A 61 10.30 37.48 0.81
N ASN A 62 11.14 37.10 -0.15
CA ASN A 62 12.42 37.73 -0.43
C ASN A 62 12.39 38.73 -1.60
N CYS A 63 11.25 38.83 -2.28
CA CYS A 63 11.10 39.69 -3.43
C CYS A 63 11.26 41.19 -3.04
N GLU A 64 11.96 41.94 -3.87
CA GLU A 64 12.13 43.38 -3.70
C GLU A 64 10.86 44.17 -4.09
N HIS A 65 10.14 43.66 -5.08
CA HIS A 65 8.93 44.28 -5.64
C HIS A 65 7.80 43.24 -5.76
N PRO A 66 7.24 42.76 -4.66
CA PRO A 66 6.13 41.79 -4.72
C PRO A 66 4.88 42.45 -5.28
N MET A 67 4.15 41.75 -6.16
CA MET A 67 2.90 42.19 -6.75
C MET A 67 1.75 41.40 -6.17
N ASP A 68 0.93 42.01 -5.31
CA ASP A 68 -0.18 41.34 -4.61
C ASP A 68 0.20 40.03 -3.91
N GLY A 69 1.41 39.95 -3.37
CA GLY A 69 1.93 38.74 -2.73
C GLY A 69 2.58 37.74 -3.67
N ASP A 70 2.53 37.94 -4.99
CA ASP A 70 3.30 37.15 -5.95
C ASP A 70 4.72 37.72 -6.12
N PRO A 71 5.75 36.86 -6.37
CA PRO A 71 7.10 37.33 -6.68
C PRO A 71 7.15 37.97 -8.08
N CYS A 72 7.93 39.06 -8.23
CA CYS A 72 8.09 39.73 -9.53
C CYS A 72 8.87 38.91 -10.57
N CYS A 73 9.59 37.87 -10.18
CA CYS A 73 10.41 36.97 -10.99
C CYS A 73 11.53 37.67 -11.82
N GLN A 74 11.82 38.95 -11.56
CA GLN A 74 12.79 39.75 -12.32
C GLN A 74 13.87 40.40 -11.46
N CYS A 75 13.61 40.67 -10.18
CA CYS A 75 14.60 41.25 -9.26
C CYS A 75 15.76 40.27 -8.98
N PRO A 76 16.93 40.79 -8.55
CA PRO A 76 18.09 39.95 -8.23
C PRO A 76 17.78 38.81 -7.27
N SER A 77 16.97 39.08 -6.23
CA SER A 77 16.55 38.07 -5.27
C SER A 77 15.73 36.94 -5.92
N CYS A 78 14.75 37.27 -6.78
CA CYS A 78 13.95 36.26 -7.46
C CYS A 78 14.78 35.41 -8.43
N VAL A 79 15.68 36.05 -9.21
CA VAL A 79 16.54 35.37 -10.18
C VAL A 79 17.58 34.49 -9.45
N GLY A 80 18.20 35.02 -8.39
CA GLY A 80 19.19 34.29 -7.60
C GLY A 80 18.60 33.03 -6.92
N ILE A 81 17.38 33.14 -6.38
CA ILE A 81 16.68 31.99 -5.78
C ILE A 81 16.28 30.95 -6.85
N GLU A 82 15.79 31.40 -8.02
CA GLU A 82 15.42 30.49 -9.11
C GLU A 82 16.62 29.69 -9.63
N ASN A 83 17.77 30.34 -9.76
CA ASN A 83 19.01 29.72 -10.25
C ASN A 83 19.80 28.98 -9.16
N GLY A 84 19.36 29.02 -7.89
CA GLY A 84 20.04 28.39 -6.77
C GLY A 84 21.40 29.01 -6.42
N SER A 85 21.64 30.28 -6.81
CA SER A 85 22.90 30.96 -6.53
C SER A 85 22.99 31.56 -5.13
N PHE A 86 21.86 31.70 -4.44
CA PHE A 86 21.82 32.21 -3.06
C PHE A 86 21.80 31.06 -2.03
N LEU A 87 22.84 31.01 -1.22
CA LEU A 87 22.98 30.02 -0.13
C LEU A 87 21.95 30.22 0.99
N ASP A 88 21.36 31.41 1.06
CA ASP A 88 20.33 31.72 2.08
C ASP A 88 18.97 31.05 1.80
N VAL A 89 18.75 30.51 0.58
CA VAL A 89 17.56 29.73 0.24
C VAL A 89 18.00 28.35 -0.21
N LEU A 90 17.91 27.39 0.70
CA LEU A 90 18.39 26.04 0.48
C LEU A 90 17.23 25.07 0.32
N GLU A 91 17.27 24.26 -0.73
CA GLU A 91 16.35 23.15 -0.97
C GLU A 91 17.07 21.84 -0.64
N LEU A 92 16.53 21.08 0.30
CA LEU A 92 17.04 19.79 0.76
C LEU A 92 16.00 18.71 0.50
N ASP A 93 16.44 17.65 -0.12
CA ASP A 93 15.67 16.41 -0.20
C ASP A 93 16.06 15.54 1.01
N ALA A 94 15.11 15.32 1.91
CA ALA A 94 15.34 14.52 3.11
C ALA A 94 15.56 13.01 2.78
N ALA A 95 15.17 12.54 1.60
CA ALA A 95 15.48 11.17 1.19
C ALA A 95 16.99 10.97 0.98
N SER A 96 17.66 12.00 0.47
CA SER A 96 19.11 11.99 0.24
C SER A 96 19.90 12.53 1.46
N ASN A 97 19.27 13.34 2.33
CA ASN A 97 19.88 14.06 3.44
C ASN A 97 19.13 13.82 4.76
N ASN A 98 19.02 12.57 5.20
CA ASN A 98 18.22 12.18 6.37
C ASN A 98 18.98 12.19 7.70
N GLY A 99 20.28 12.47 7.68
CA GLY A 99 21.17 12.41 8.83
C GLY A 99 20.98 13.55 9.82
N VAL A 100 21.24 13.28 11.10
CA VAL A 100 21.16 14.28 12.16
C VAL A 100 22.20 15.40 12.00
N ASP A 101 23.37 15.09 11.43
CA ASP A 101 24.47 16.05 11.33
C ASP A 101 24.19 17.12 10.28
N GLN A 102 23.49 16.78 9.18
CA GLN A 102 23.02 17.78 8.20
C GLN A 102 22.03 18.76 8.85
N VAL A 103 21.06 18.24 9.62
CA VAL A 103 20.08 19.09 10.30
C VAL A 103 20.73 19.95 11.40
N ARG A 104 21.76 19.43 12.09
CA ARG A 104 22.55 20.23 13.06
C ARG A 104 23.33 21.34 12.36
N ALA A 105 23.96 21.06 11.22
CA ALA A 105 24.65 22.07 10.44
C ALA A 105 23.68 23.20 10.02
N LEU A 106 22.50 22.86 9.51
CA LEU A 106 21.45 23.84 9.19
C LEU A 106 21.06 24.70 10.40
N ARG A 107 20.90 24.08 11.58
CA ARG A 107 20.55 24.78 12.81
C ARG A 107 21.66 25.78 13.18
N ASP A 108 22.91 25.36 13.10
CA ASP A 108 24.04 26.17 13.50
C ASP A 108 24.27 27.35 12.52
N GLU A 109 23.99 27.14 11.22
CA GLU A 109 24.00 28.21 10.22
C GLU A 109 22.80 29.16 10.34
N ALA A 110 21.66 28.69 10.79
CA ALA A 110 20.42 29.45 10.87
C ALA A 110 20.48 30.62 11.91
N ILE A 111 21.41 30.58 12.83
CA ILE A 111 21.64 31.64 13.82
C ILE A 111 22.11 32.93 13.15
N TYR A 112 22.85 32.81 12.04
CA TYR A 112 23.41 33.96 11.35
C TYR A 112 22.40 34.61 10.43
N ALA A 113 22.37 35.94 10.38
CA ALA A 113 21.53 36.71 9.46
C ALA A 113 21.86 36.38 7.98
N PRO A 114 20.87 36.38 7.09
CA PRO A 114 21.10 36.15 5.66
C PRO A 114 21.92 37.28 5.06
N ALA A 115 22.78 36.94 4.07
CA ALA A 115 23.67 37.91 3.44
C ALA A 115 23.00 38.65 2.25
N ASN A 116 22.17 37.97 1.47
CA ASN A 116 21.69 38.46 0.18
C ASN A 116 20.16 38.62 0.09
N VAL A 117 19.42 38.18 1.09
CA VAL A 117 17.95 38.16 1.09
C VAL A 117 17.37 38.64 2.41
N LYS A 118 16.07 38.94 2.47
CA LYS A 118 15.40 39.39 3.70
C LYS A 118 15.24 38.26 4.72
N LYS A 119 14.91 37.04 4.23
CA LYS A 119 14.70 35.87 5.08
C LYS A 119 15.49 34.67 4.57
N ARG A 120 16.16 33.99 5.47
CA ARG A 120 16.76 32.69 5.22
C ARG A 120 15.66 31.66 5.15
N VAL A 121 15.61 30.87 4.08
CA VAL A 121 14.54 29.88 3.86
C VAL A 121 15.12 28.50 3.64
N TYR A 122 14.71 27.55 4.48
CA TYR A 122 15.02 26.14 4.30
C TYR A 122 13.79 25.38 3.81
N ILE A 123 13.87 24.85 2.59
CA ILE A 123 12.85 24.00 1.99
C ILE A 123 13.32 22.56 2.20
N VAL A 124 12.59 21.77 3.00
CA VAL A 124 12.89 20.36 3.25
C VAL A 124 11.80 19.53 2.59
N ASP A 125 12.15 18.91 1.46
CA ASP A 125 11.21 18.03 0.74
C ASP A 125 11.28 16.62 1.30
N GLU A 126 10.16 15.91 1.25
CA GLU A 126 9.93 14.56 1.82
C GLU A 126 10.43 14.43 3.27
N VAL A 127 10.07 15.44 4.09
CA VAL A 127 10.56 15.57 5.48
C VAL A 127 10.31 14.33 6.34
N HIS A 128 9.33 13.49 5.99
CA HIS A 128 9.05 12.22 6.67
C HIS A 128 10.19 11.20 6.58
N MET A 129 11.16 11.41 5.68
CA MET A 129 12.35 10.57 5.53
C MET A 129 13.45 10.90 6.56
N LEU A 130 13.33 12.01 7.29
CA LEU A 130 14.29 12.35 8.34
C LEU A 130 14.30 11.30 9.45
N SER A 131 15.49 11.03 9.98
CA SER A 131 15.64 10.17 11.15
C SER A 131 15.05 10.83 12.42
N THR A 132 14.64 10.03 13.41
CA THR A 132 14.13 10.54 14.68
C THR A 132 15.11 11.52 15.38
N PRO A 133 16.43 11.27 15.41
CA PRO A 133 17.38 12.27 15.94
C PRO A 133 17.41 13.56 15.13
N ALA A 134 17.21 13.52 13.80
CA ALA A 134 17.15 14.70 12.94
C ALA A 134 15.89 15.53 13.24
N PHE A 135 14.72 14.90 13.40
CA PHE A 135 13.52 15.59 13.87
C PHE A 135 13.71 16.28 15.22
N ASN A 136 14.35 15.62 16.19
CA ASN A 136 14.65 16.21 17.50
C ASN A 136 15.61 17.40 17.41
N ALA A 137 16.56 17.38 16.47
CA ALA A 137 17.42 18.54 16.21
C ALA A 137 16.65 19.72 15.61
N LEU A 138 15.69 19.44 14.70
CA LEU A 138 14.82 20.44 14.07
C LEU A 138 13.86 21.09 15.08
N LEU A 139 13.35 20.35 16.07
CA LEU A 139 12.43 20.88 17.09
C LEU A 139 12.98 22.09 17.82
N LYS A 140 14.26 22.06 18.19
CA LYS A 140 14.89 23.16 18.97
C LYS A 140 14.83 24.51 18.26
N ILE A 141 15.00 24.52 16.93
CA ILE A 141 14.95 25.77 16.15
C ILE A 141 13.51 26.16 15.76
N LEU A 142 12.59 25.20 15.70
CA LEU A 142 11.17 25.48 15.48
C LEU A 142 10.49 26.04 16.72
N GLU A 143 11.02 25.80 17.93
CA GLU A 143 10.50 26.34 19.20
C GLU A 143 10.90 27.80 19.39
N GLU A 144 12.14 28.12 19.07
CA GLU A 144 12.69 29.48 19.24
C GLU A 144 13.36 29.92 17.92
N PRO A 145 12.58 30.17 16.87
CA PRO A 145 13.12 30.52 15.56
C PRO A 145 13.66 31.96 15.54
N PRO A 146 14.83 32.22 14.94
CA PRO A 146 15.25 33.57 14.64
C PRO A 146 14.25 34.29 13.72
N GLU A 147 14.05 35.59 13.89
CA GLU A 147 13.06 36.37 13.09
C GLU A 147 13.29 36.31 11.58
N HIS A 148 14.54 36.14 11.17
CA HIS A 148 14.95 36.08 9.76
C HIS A 148 14.84 34.69 9.16
N LEU A 149 14.42 33.67 9.92
CA LEU A 149 14.39 32.30 9.50
C LEU A 149 12.97 31.86 9.11
N MET A 150 12.86 31.04 8.06
CA MET A 150 11.62 30.38 7.65
C MET A 150 11.90 28.94 7.22
N PHE A 151 11.13 28.01 7.77
CA PHE A 151 11.10 26.62 7.31
C PHE A 151 9.88 26.37 6.43
N ILE A 152 10.07 25.63 5.32
CA ILE A 152 8.99 25.11 4.50
C ILE A 152 9.22 23.61 4.35
N LEU A 153 8.47 22.83 5.12
CA LEU A 153 8.54 21.39 5.13
C LEU A 153 7.50 20.83 4.16
N ALA A 154 7.87 19.86 3.32
CA ALA A 154 6.95 19.19 2.43
C ALA A 154 6.96 17.68 2.67
N THR A 155 5.79 17.03 2.61
CA THR A 155 5.68 15.58 2.80
C THR A 155 4.54 14.99 1.99
N THR A 156 4.72 13.77 1.53
CA THR A 156 3.65 12.92 1.00
C THR A 156 2.97 12.09 2.08
N GLU A 157 3.65 11.86 3.23
CA GLU A 157 3.20 10.96 4.30
C GLU A 157 3.11 11.70 5.64
N LEU A 158 1.97 12.38 5.87
CA LEU A 158 1.75 13.16 7.08
C LEU A 158 1.81 12.31 8.37
N HIS A 159 1.36 11.07 8.31
CA HIS A 159 1.31 10.17 9.47
C HIS A 159 2.69 9.78 10.03
N LYS A 160 3.75 9.90 9.22
CA LYS A 160 5.13 9.65 9.64
C LYS A 160 5.81 10.87 10.29
N VAL A 161 5.19 12.06 10.20
CA VAL A 161 5.76 13.28 10.81
C VAL A 161 5.34 13.36 12.27
N PRO A 162 6.28 13.56 13.23
CA PRO A 162 5.97 13.66 14.66
C PRO A 162 4.96 14.76 14.99
N ALA A 163 4.04 14.48 15.92
CA ALA A 163 3.03 15.45 16.36
C ALA A 163 3.65 16.75 16.93
N THR A 164 4.83 16.66 17.51
CA THR A 164 5.61 17.80 18.02
C THR A 164 6.03 18.79 16.93
N ILE A 165 6.33 18.31 15.71
CA ILE A 165 6.59 19.15 14.53
C ILE A 165 5.27 19.73 14.02
N LEU A 166 4.22 18.88 13.92
CA LEU A 166 2.91 19.28 13.40
C LEU A 166 2.29 20.44 14.17
N SER A 167 2.51 20.52 15.49
CA SER A 167 1.97 21.57 16.35
C SER A 167 2.67 22.93 16.20
N ARG A 168 3.84 22.97 15.57
CA ARG A 168 4.66 24.19 15.40
C ARG A 168 4.65 24.73 13.97
N CYS A 169 3.99 24.02 13.04
CA CYS A 169 3.93 24.41 11.64
C CYS A 169 2.52 24.84 11.23
N GLN A 170 2.43 25.87 10.40
CA GLN A 170 1.18 26.18 9.69
C GLN A 170 0.99 25.18 8.57
N ARG A 171 -0.10 24.39 8.64
CA ARG A 171 -0.34 23.26 7.73
C ARG A 171 -1.20 23.66 6.53
N PHE A 172 -0.79 23.21 5.34
CA PHE A 172 -1.52 23.35 4.09
C PHE A 172 -1.64 21.99 3.39
N SER A 173 -2.87 21.57 3.12
CA SER A 173 -3.14 20.28 2.49
C SER A 173 -3.40 20.47 0.99
N PHE A 174 -2.48 20.00 0.16
CA PHE A 174 -2.57 20.00 -1.29
C PHE A 174 -3.50 18.87 -1.73
N LYS A 175 -4.51 19.23 -2.50
CA LYS A 175 -5.48 18.28 -3.07
C LYS A 175 -4.97 17.74 -4.40
N ARG A 176 -5.47 16.57 -4.80
CA ARG A 176 -5.32 16.12 -6.19
C ARG A 176 -5.95 17.13 -7.13
N ILE A 177 -5.28 17.43 -8.22
CA ILE A 177 -5.77 18.35 -9.24
C ILE A 177 -6.85 17.61 -10.05
N THR A 178 -7.93 18.30 -10.40
CA THR A 178 -8.99 17.67 -11.17
C THR A 178 -8.50 17.28 -12.58
N PRO A 179 -9.00 16.20 -13.18
CA PRO A 179 -8.63 15.82 -14.54
C PRO A 179 -8.91 16.93 -15.55
N GLN A 180 -9.97 17.70 -15.36
CA GLN A 180 -10.35 18.83 -16.22
C GLN A 180 -9.28 19.94 -16.18
N ASP A 181 -8.80 20.30 -14.99
CA ASP A 181 -7.76 21.31 -14.82
C ASP A 181 -6.43 20.84 -15.42
N ILE A 182 -6.09 19.54 -15.25
CA ILE A 182 -4.89 18.97 -15.85
C ILE A 182 -5.00 18.99 -17.38
N ALA A 183 -6.13 18.52 -17.96
CA ALA A 183 -6.34 18.48 -19.40
C ALA A 183 -6.25 19.90 -20.01
N ALA A 184 -6.89 20.88 -19.40
CA ALA A 184 -6.82 22.27 -19.82
C ALA A 184 -5.37 22.79 -19.81
N ARG A 185 -4.59 22.46 -18.78
CA ARG A 185 -3.18 22.85 -18.70
C ARG A 185 -2.32 22.15 -19.75
N LEU A 186 -2.55 20.86 -19.99
CA LEU A 186 -1.83 20.11 -21.02
C LEU A 186 -2.08 20.69 -22.41
N LEU A 187 -3.33 21.01 -22.75
CA LEU A 187 -3.68 21.68 -24.02
C LEU A 187 -3.01 23.05 -24.16
N TYR A 188 -3.01 23.84 -23.07
CA TYR A 188 -2.31 25.13 -23.06
C TYR A 188 -0.80 24.98 -23.34
N VAL A 189 -0.15 24.04 -22.62
CA VAL A 189 1.29 23.78 -22.80
C VAL A 189 1.59 23.23 -24.19
N ALA A 190 0.78 22.30 -24.70
CA ALA A 190 0.91 21.73 -26.03
C ALA A 190 0.84 22.81 -27.11
N GLY A 191 -0.13 23.73 -26.98
CA GLY A 191 -0.23 24.89 -27.93
C GLY A 191 0.99 25.80 -27.90
N GLN A 192 1.61 26.02 -26.74
CA GLN A 192 2.84 26.84 -26.63
C GLN A 192 4.09 26.11 -27.15
N GLU A 193 4.13 24.79 -27.05
CA GLU A 193 5.25 23.95 -27.52
C GLU A 193 5.05 23.42 -28.95
N GLN A 194 3.96 23.83 -29.63
CA GLN A 194 3.60 23.36 -30.98
C GLN A 194 3.44 21.83 -31.07
N ILE A 195 2.93 21.24 -30.01
CA ILE A 195 2.57 19.82 -29.95
C ILE A 195 1.10 19.71 -30.37
N ASP A 196 0.82 18.88 -31.37
CA ASP A 196 -0.55 18.64 -31.84
C ASP A 196 -1.26 17.63 -30.91
N LEU A 197 -1.85 18.16 -29.83
CA LEU A 197 -2.56 17.38 -28.79
C LEU A 197 -4.06 17.55 -29.01
N THR A 198 -4.76 16.41 -29.17
CA THR A 198 -6.23 16.41 -29.26
C THR A 198 -6.89 16.49 -27.89
N ALA A 199 -8.17 16.86 -27.85
CA ALA A 199 -8.92 16.98 -26.59
C ALA A 199 -9.07 15.63 -25.88
N ASP A 200 -9.31 14.54 -26.62
CA ASP A 200 -9.41 13.17 -26.11
C ASP A 200 -8.06 12.65 -25.61
N GLY A 201 -6.95 12.96 -26.31
CA GLY A 201 -5.60 12.68 -25.84
C GLY A 201 -5.28 13.39 -24.52
N ALA A 202 -5.62 14.68 -24.41
CA ALA A 202 -5.43 15.46 -23.18
C ALA A 202 -6.26 14.92 -22.02
N GLU A 203 -7.50 14.50 -22.27
CA GLU A 203 -8.36 13.90 -21.26
C GLU A 203 -7.81 12.55 -20.77
N LEU A 204 -7.31 11.71 -21.68
CA LEU A 204 -6.67 10.45 -21.33
C LEU A 204 -5.41 10.68 -20.51
N LEU A 205 -4.51 11.56 -20.95
CA LEU A 205 -3.29 11.91 -20.20
C LEU A 205 -3.61 12.45 -18.81
N SER A 206 -4.66 13.29 -18.67
CA SER A 206 -5.08 13.83 -17.38
C SER A 206 -5.58 12.76 -16.40
N ARG A 207 -6.27 11.74 -16.89
CA ARG A 207 -6.70 10.57 -16.09
C ARG A 207 -5.51 9.73 -15.66
N LEU A 208 -4.59 9.45 -16.59
CA LEU A 208 -3.36 8.70 -16.28
C LEU A 208 -2.44 9.42 -15.29
N ALA A 209 -2.49 10.75 -15.24
CA ALA A 209 -1.72 11.57 -14.31
C ALA A 209 -2.23 11.49 -12.86
N ASP A 210 -3.42 10.94 -12.60
CA ASP A 210 -4.00 10.69 -11.26
C ASP A 210 -3.90 11.90 -10.30
N GLY A 211 -4.19 13.10 -10.82
CA GLY A 211 -4.18 14.33 -10.04
C GLY A 211 -2.80 14.97 -9.85
N ALA A 212 -1.76 14.47 -10.52
CA ALA A 212 -0.38 14.96 -10.46
C ALA A 212 0.01 15.66 -11.77
N LEU A 213 0.01 16.99 -11.80
CA LEU A 213 0.34 17.77 -13.02
C LEU A 213 1.77 17.50 -13.54
N ARG A 214 2.72 17.23 -12.63
CA ARG A 214 4.10 16.86 -13.02
C ARG A 214 4.11 15.59 -13.87
N ASP A 215 3.35 14.60 -13.46
CA ASP A 215 3.29 13.32 -14.16
C ASP A 215 2.54 13.48 -15.48
N GLY A 216 1.45 14.27 -15.52
CA GLY A 216 0.76 14.62 -16.77
C GLY A 216 1.67 15.30 -17.81
N LEU A 217 2.51 16.25 -17.38
CA LEU A 217 3.48 16.90 -18.27
C LEU A 217 4.60 15.94 -18.73
N SER A 218 5.01 15.00 -17.86
CA SER A 218 6.01 13.98 -18.24
C SER A 218 5.44 12.98 -19.24
N LEU A 219 4.18 12.58 -19.09
CA LEU A 219 3.47 11.72 -20.04
C LEU A 219 3.29 12.42 -21.40
N LEU A 220 2.91 13.70 -21.39
CA LEU A 220 2.82 14.50 -22.63
C LEU A 220 4.17 14.58 -23.34
N ASP A 221 5.23 14.81 -22.60
CA ASP A 221 6.61 14.88 -23.10
C ASP A 221 7.03 13.57 -23.78
N GLN A 222 6.71 12.45 -23.17
CA GLN A 222 6.96 11.11 -23.71
C GLN A 222 6.16 10.86 -25.01
N CYS A 223 4.88 11.22 -25.06
CA CYS A 223 4.05 11.07 -26.25
C CYS A 223 4.53 11.99 -27.37
N ALA A 224 4.90 13.23 -27.07
CA ALA A 224 5.41 14.19 -28.05
C ALA A 224 6.73 13.74 -28.70
N ALA A 225 7.56 12.97 -28.00
CA ALA A 225 8.83 12.45 -28.52
C ALA A 225 8.63 11.44 -29.68
N VAL A 226 7.47 10.80 -29.76
CA VAL A 226 7.14 9.86 -30.86
C VAL A 226 6.81 10.62 -32.17
N GLY A 227 6.30 11.85 -32.05
CA GLY A 227 5.91 12.70 -33.17
C GLY A 227 4.50 12.41 -33.69
N GLY A 228 3.95 13.35 -34.44
CA GLY A 228 2.59 13.28 -34.98
C GLY A 228 1.53 13.83 -34.04
N THR A 229 0.25 13.62 -34.40
CA THR A 229 -0.89 14.04 -33.59
C THR A 229 -1.02 13.13 -32.35
N VAL A 230 -1.04 13.73 -31.15
CA VAL A 230 -1.19 13.02 -29.88
C VAL A 230 -2.67 12.87 -29.56
N ASP A 231 -3.31 11.86 -30.15
CA ASP A 231 -4.66 11.44 -29.83
C ASP A 231 -4.67 10.33 -28.77
N SER A 232 -5.84 9.87 -28.35
CA SER A 232 -5.95 8.81 -27.35
C SER A 232 -5.27 7.50 -27.75
N ARG A 233 -5.27 7.17 -29.04
CA ARG A 233 -4.59 5.98 -29.57
C ARG A 233 -3.07 6.12 -29.52
N ALA A 234 -2.55 7.27 -30.00
CA ALA A 234 -1.12 7.55 -29.93
C ALA A 234 -0.58 7.57 -28.49
N VAL A 235 -1.38 8.09 -27.53
CA VAL A 235 -1.05 8.04 -26.10
C VAL A 235 -0.91 6.59 -25.63
N LEU A 236 -1.87 5.71 -25.93
CA LEU A 236 -1.82 4.29 -25.54
C LEU A 236 -0.61 3.57 -26.16
N GLU A 237 -0.31 3.86 -27.43
CA GLU A 237 0.84 3.27 -28.12
C GLU A 237 2.17 3.77 -27.54
N ALA A 238 2.33 5.09 -27.36
CA ALA A 238 3.56 5.72 -26.84
C ALA A 238 3.90 5.31 -25.41
N LEU A 239 2.88 5.09 -24.59
CA LEU A 239 3.05 4.67 -23.20
C LEU A 239 3.12 3.13 -23.02
N GLY A 240 3.08 2.38 -24.11
CA GLY A 240 3.07 0.91 -24.06
C GLY A 240 1.77 0.32 -23.46
N LEU A 241 0.72 1.14 -23.38
CA LEU A 241 -0.60 0.73 -22.87
C LEU A 241 -1.46 0.04 -23.96
N ALA A 242 -0.94 -0.06 -25.19
CA ALA A 242 -1.55 -0.88 -26.25
C ALA A 242 -1.76 -2.36 -25.82
N GLY A 243 -0.99 -2.80 -24.83
CA GLY A 243 -1.20 -4.07 -24.14
C GLY A 243 -2.54 -4.18 -23.38
N ASN A 244 -3.23 -3.08 -23.11
CA ASN A 244 -4.56 -3.11 -22.50
C ASN A 244 -5.60 -3.76 -23.42
N LEU A 245 -5.42 -3.72 -24.76
CA LEU A 245 -6.25 -4.47 -25.69
C LEU A 245 -6.08 -5.99 -25.52
N GLN A 246 -4.85 -6.46 -25.29
CA GLN A 246 -4.57 -7.87 -25.04
C GLN A 246 -5.09 -8.31 -23.67
N THR A 247 -5.03 -7.43 -22.66
CA THR A 247 -5.62 -7.67 -21.34
C THR A 247 -7.15 -7.62 -21.42
N ALA A 248 -7.75 -6.80 -22.29
CA ALA A 248 -9.18 -6.82 -22.57
C ALA A 248 -9.61 -8.15 -23.25
N GLN A 249 -8.82 -8.68 -24.19
CA GLN A 249 -9.04 -10.01 -24.76
C GLN A 249 -8.94 -11.12 -23.71
N LEU A 250 -7.94 -11.04 -22.82
CA LEU A 250 -7.82 -11.97 -21.70
C LEU A 250 -9.07 -11.93 -20.81
N MET A 251 -9.62 -10.74 -20.55
CA MET A 251 -10.88 -10.58 -19.82
C MET A 251 -12.05 -11.22 -20.57
N GLU A 252 -12.12 -11.12 -21.90
CA GLU A 252 -13.16 -11.80 -22.69
C GLU A 252 -13.13 -13.32 -22.52
N PHE A 253 -11.94 -13.94 -22.53
CA PHE A 253 -11.79 -15.37 -22.25
C PHE A 253 -12.24 -15.72 -20.83
N ILE A 254 -11.91 -14.89 -19.84
CA ILE A 254 -12.36 -15.09 -18.45
C ILE A 254 -13.90 -15.01 -18.36
N LEU A 255 -14.50 -14.01 -19.01
CA LEU A 255 -15.94 -13.81 -18.99
C LEU A 255 -16.69 -14.92 -19.72
N SER A 256 -16.16 -15.38 -20.85
CA SER A 256 -16.68 -16.53 -21.61
C SER A 256 -16.36 -17.89 -20.98
N ARG A 257 -15.55 -17.91 -19.88
CA ARG A 257 -15.11 -19.11 -19.17
C ARG A 257 -14.23 -20.04 -20.01
N ASP A 258 -13.54 -19.49 -20.99
CA ASP A 258 -12.56 -20.21 -21.79
C ASP A 258 -11.19 -20.21 -21.09
N ALA A 259 -11.00 -21.17 -20.18
CA ALA A 259 -9.75 -21.34 -19.44
C ALA A 259 -8.56 -21.60 -20.37
N LYS A 260 -8.79 -22.31 -21.49
CA LYS A 260 -7.73 -22.59 -22.48
C LYS A 260 -7.30 -21.30 -23.16
N GLY A 261 -8.24 -20.50 -23.66
CA GLY A 261 -7.97 -19.22 -24.30
C GLY A 261 -7.27 -18.25 -23.32
N ALA A 262 -7.72 -18.19 -22.06
CA ALA A 262 -7.13 -17.36 -21.03
C ALA A 262 -5.65 -17.71 -20.75
N LEU A 263 -5.32 -19.01 -20.61
CA LEU A 263 -3.95 -19.45 -20.37
C LEU A 263 -3.03 -19.18 -21.57
N LEU A 264 -3.51 -19.41 -22.80
CA LEU A 264 -2.74 -19.12 -24.01
C LEU A 264 -2.48 -17.61 -24.16
N GLN A 265 -3.46 -16.79 -23.86
CA GLN A 265 -3.31 -15.33 -23.91
C GLN A 265 -2.32 -14.82 -22.83
N LEU A 266 -2.35 -15.40 -21.62
CA LEU A 266 -1.36 -15.09 -20.58
C LEU A 266 0.06 -15.48 -21.04
N ASP A 267 0.22 -16.66 -21.67
CA ASP A 267 1.51 -17.10 -22.19
C ASP A 267 2.05 -16.14 -23.27
N GLN A 268 1.21 -15.69 -24.17
CA GLN A 268 1.60 -14.68 -25.19
C GLN A 268 2.06 -13.37 -24.56
N LEU A 269 1.33 -12.88 -23.53
CA LEU A 269 1.72 -11.67 -22.78
C LEU A 269 3.06 -11.85 -22.09
N TYR A 270 3.27 -13.01 -21.46
CA TYR A 270 4.50 -13.36 -20.77
C TYR A 270 5.70 -13.46 -21.71
N GLN A 271 5.54 -14.13 -22.87
CA GLN A 271 6.56 -14.22 -23.90
C GLN A 271 6.86 -12.85 -24.53
N GLY A 272 5.86 -11.97 -24.59
CA GLY A 272 6.02 -10.57 -24.98
C GLY A 272 6.75 -9.69 -23.96
N GLY A 273 7.22 -10.28 -22.85
CA GLY A 273 8.00 -9.59 -21.81
C GLY A 273 7.16 -8.90 -20.73
N LYS A 274 5.83 -9.08 -20.70
CA LYS A 274 5.00 -8.53 -19.62
C LYS A 274 5.18 -9.33 -18.32
N ASP A 275 5.33 -8.63 -17.20
CA ASP A 275 5.28 -9.25 -15.87
C ASP A 275 3.87 -9.73 -15.56
N VAL A 276 3.75 -10.96 -15.06
CA VAL A 276 2.45 -11.56 -14.73
C VAL A 276 1.69 -10.79 -13.63
N GLY A 277 2.42 -10.19 -12.69
CA GLY A 277 1.83 -9.33 -11.66
C GLY A 277 1.25 -8.05 -12.25
N ALA A 278 1.91 -7.46 -13.25
CA ALA A 278 1.37 -6.32 -13.99
C ALA A 278 0.09 -6.69 -14.74
N VAL A 279 0.04 -7.86 -15.39
CA VAL A 279 -1.16 -8.35 -16.07
C VAL A 279 -2.34 -8.52 -15.10
N LEU A 280 -2.13 -9.12 -13.92
CA LEU A 280 -3.18 -9.24 -12.91
C LEU A 280 -3.62 -7.87 -12.34
N GLY A 281 -2.69 -6.92 -12.20
CA GLY A 281 -2.99 -5.53 -11.81
C GLY A 281 -3.84 -4.79 -12.86
N GLU A 282 -3.53 -4.95 -14.15
CA GLU A 282 -4.33 -4.42 -15.25
C GLU A 282 -5.74 -5.02 -15.27
N LEU A 283 -5.88 -6.36 -15.10
CA LEU A 283 -7.17 -7.04 -14.97
C LEU A 283 -7.97 -6.51 -13.78
N SER A 284 -7.33 -6.32 -12.63
CA SER A 284 -7.97 -5.76 -11.43
C SER A 284 -8.51 -4.35 -11.68
N THR A 285 -7.72 -3.52 -12.39
CA THR A 285 -8.12 -2.17 -12.79
C THR A 285 -9.31 -2.21 -13.75
N LEU A 286 -9.30 -3.12 -14.72
CA LEU A 286 -10.41 -3.30 -15.67
C LEU A 286 -11.70 -3.74 -14.97
N VAL A 287 -11.62 -4.71 -14.06
CA VAL A 287 -12.79 -5.18 -13.30
C VAL A 287 -13.34 -4.04 -12.41
N ARG A 288 -12.48 -3.23 -11.80
CA ARG A 288 -12.91 -2.04 -11.05
C ARG A 288 -13.65 -1.05 -11.94
N ASP A 289 -13.14 -0.76 -13.12
CA ASP A 289 -13.79 0.18 -14.06
C ASP A 289 -15.13 -0.36 -14.54
N LEU A 290 -15.24 -1.67 -14.82
CA LEU A 290 -16.52 -2.33 -15.13
C LEU A 290 -17.52 -2.25 -13.98
N LEU A 291 -17.06 -2.45 -12.74
CA LEU A 291 -17.88 -2.34 -11.54
C LEU A 291 -18.38 -0.90 -11.34
N LEU A 292 -17.50 0.10 -11.48
CA LEU A 292 -17.87 1.53 -11.38
C LEU A 292 -18.91 1.91 -12.44
N ARG A 293 -18.72 1.47 -13.67
CA ARG A 293 -19.68 1.74 -14.76
C ARG A 293 -21.03 1.10 -14.51
N ARG A 294 -21.06 -0.08 -13.86
CA ARG A 294 -22.29 -0.77 -13.50
C ARG A 294 -23.03 -0.11 -12.32
N THR A 295 -22.27 0.36 -11.31
CA THR A 295 -22.85 0.89 -10.07
C THR A 295 -23.14 2.40 -10.14
N ALA A 296 -22.38 3.15 -10.94
CA ALA A 296 -22.49 4.60 -11.09
C ALA A 296 -22.49 5.01 -12.57
N PRO A 297 -23.53 4.67 -13.36
CA PRO A 297 -23.58 4.98 -14.79
C PRO A 297 -23.56 6.48 -15.07
N GLU A 298 -24.21 7.28 -14.19
CA GLU A 298 -24.21 8.73 -14.25
C GLU A 298 -23.19 9.29 -13.23
N GLY A 299 -22.16 10.02 -13.71
CA GLY A 299 -21.13 10.62 -12.88
C GLY A 299 -19.92 9.75 -12.57
N GLY A 300 -19.97 8.44 -12.81
CA GLY A 300 -18.84 7.53 -12.59
C GLY A 300 -17.70 7.66 -13.62
N ALA A 301 -17.94 8.33 -14.75
CA ALA A 301 -16.92 8.48 -15.81
C ALA A 301 -15.64 9.16 -15.34
N ALA A 302 -15.73 10.10 -14.40
CA ALA A 302 -14.58 10.79 -13.81
C ALA A 302 -13.73 9.88 -12.87
N LEU A 303 -14.29 8.75 -12.43
CA LEU A 303 -13.62 7.80 -11.53
C LEU A 303 -12.92 6.64 -12.28
N LEU A 304 -13.12 6.54 -13.60
CA LEU A 304 -12.49 5.50 -14.43
C LEU A 304 -10.98 5.74 -14.52
N SER A 305 -10.23 4.65 -14.60
CA SER A 305 -8.76 4.68 -14.66
C SER A 305 -8.22 5.32 -15.96
N GLY A 306 -9.02 5.33 -17.03
CA GLY A 306 -8.62 5.83 -18.35
C GLY A 306 -7.81 4.83 -19.17
N GLY A 307 -7.49 3.66 -18.63
CA GLY A 307 -6.73 2.64 -19.35
C GLY A 307 -7.49 1.93 -20.47
N TYR A 308 -8.82 2.10 -20.53
CA TYR A 308 -9.69 1.45 -21.52
C TYR A 308 -10.69 2.44 -22.11
N ASP A 309 -10.97 2.31 -23.40
CA ASP A 309 -11.97 3.11 -24.07
C ASP A 309 -13.40 2.74 -23.65
N SER A 310 -14.31 3.70 -23.79
CA SER A 310 -15.71 3.53 -23.37
C SER A 310 -16.40 2.39 -24.11
N ALA A 311 -16.08 2.18 -25.40
CA ALA A 311 -16.66 1.11 -26.19
C ALA A 311 -16.27 -0.28 -25.69
N THR A 312 -15.01 -0.46 -25.32
CA THR A 312 -14.51 -1.71 -24.72
C THR A 312 -15.17 -1.99 -23.38
N LEU A 313 -15.29 -0.96 -22.51
CA LEU A 313 -15.96 -1.11 -21.21
C LEU A 313 -17.46 -1.45 -21.38
N ASP A 314 -18.14 -0.83 -22.35
CA ASP A 314 -19.55 -1.15 -22.65
C ASP A 314 -19.74 -2.56 -23.19
N ARG A 315 -18.84 -2.98 -24.07
CA ARG A 315 -18.86 -4.32 -24.64
C ARG A 315 -18.65 -5.40 -23.59
N LEU A 316 -17.65 -5.21 -22.72
CA LEU A 316 -17.33 -6.16 -21.66
C LEU A 316 -18.35 -6.14 -20.51
N GLY A 317 -18.90 -4.96 -20.17
CA GLY A 317 -19.78 -4.79 -19.00
C GLY A 317 -21.24 -5.11 -19.22
N ARG A 318 -21.69 -5.28 -20.48
CA ARG A 318 -23.11 -5.26 -20.87
C ARG A 318 -23.99 -6.32 -20.17
N GLU A 319 -23.44 -7.50 -19.87
CA GLU A 319 -24.21 -8.65 -19.35
C GLU A 319 -23.67 -9.24 -18.04
N ILE A 320 -22.72 -8.57 -17.36
CA ILE A 320 -22.07 -9.15 -16.20
C ILE A 320 -22.81 -8.73 -14.92
N PRO A 321 -23.26 -9.66 -14.07
CA PRO A 321 -23.81 -9.35 -12.75
C PRO A 321 -22.76 -8.69 -11.84
N ALA A 322 -23.20 -7.76 -10.96
CA ALA A 322 -22.30 -7.13 -10.00
C ALA A 322 -21.61 -8.13 -9.06
N THR A 323 -22.32 -9.20 -8.66
CA THR A 323 -21.78 -10.32 -7.87
C THR A 323 -20.58 -10.99 -8.54
N ARG A 324 -20.66 -11.20 -9.86
CA ARG A 324 -19.54 -11.75 -10.64
C ARG A 324 -18.34 -10.79 -10.66
N LEU A 325 -18.58 -9.49 -10.86
CA LEU A 325 -17.52 -8.49 -10.85
C LEU A 325 -16.86 -8.39 -9.47
N ILE A 326 -17.62 -8.48 -8.38
CA ILE A 326 -17.08 -8.50 -7.00
C ILE A 326 -16.21 -9.74 -6.79
N TYR A 327 -16.67 -10.91 -7.23
CA TYR A 327 -15.88 -12.14 -7.17
C TYR A 327 -14.55 -12.02 -7.93
N LEU A 328 -14.58 -11.51 -9.17
CA LEU A 328 -13.39 -11.28 -9.97
C LEU A 328 -12.42 -10.31 -9.29
N ALA A 329 -12.95 -9.18 -8.76
CA ALA A 329 -12.15 -8.18 -8.05
C ALA A 329 -11.47 -8.76 -6.80
N THR A 330 -12.22 -9.47 -5.95
CA THR A 330 -11.68 -10.05 -4.71
C THR A 330 -10.64 -11.13 -4.98
N THR A 331 -10.87 -11.98 -5.98
CA THR A 331 -9.92 -13.03 -6.38
C THR A 331 -8.63 -12.42 -6.93
N LEU A 332 -8.71 -11.39 -7.79
CA LEU A 332 -7.56 -10.70 -8.34
C LEU A 332 -6.76 -9.96 -7.25
N GLN A 333 -7.43 -9.29 -6.31
CA GLN A 333 -6.75 -8.59 -5.21
C GLN A 333 -5.96 -9.56 -4.32
N ARG A 334 -6.55 -10.70 -3.95
CA ARG A 334 -5.86 -11.74 -3.18
C ARG A 334 -4.66 -12.28 -3.94
N ALA A 335 -4.85 -12.69 -5.20
CA ALA A 335 -3.77 -13.21 -6.02
C ALA A 335 -2.63 -12.21 -6.20
N THR A 336 -2.94 -10.93 -6.40
CA THR A 336 -1.92 -9.88 -6.53
C THR A 336 -1.13 -9.69 -5.23
N ALA A 337 -1.78 -9.77 -4.07
CA ALA A 337 -1.12 -9.70 -2.78
C ALA A 337 -0.22 -10.92 -2.53
N ASP A 338 -0.71 -12.13 -2.85
CA ASP A 338 0.02 -13.39 -2.66
C ASP A 338 1.25 -13.48 -3.59
N LEU A 339 1.17 -12.93 -4.81
CA LEU A 339 2.28 -12.89 -5.77
C LEU A 339 3.52 -12.17 -5.24
N TYR A 340 3.37 -11.22 -4.31
CA TYR A 340 4.51 -10.52 -3.71
C TYR A 340 5.44 -11.47 -2.96
N TYR A 341 4.88 -12.51 -2.33
CA TYR A 341 5.62 -13.51 -1.53
C TYR A 341 5.89 -14.82 -2.30
N SER A 342 5.40 -14.93 -3.52
CA SER A 342 5.49 -16.17 -4.31
C SER A 342 6.88 -16.38 -4.90
N SER A 343 7.37 -17.62 -4.81
CA SER A 343 8.55 -18.07 -5.51
C SER A 343 8.27 -18.48 -6.98
N ASN A 344 7.01 -18.76 -7.32
CA ASN A 344 6.60 -19.15 -8.68
C ASN A 344 5.40 -18.33 -9.17
N ARG A 345 5.67 -17.04 -9.43
CA ARG A 345 4.65 -16.04 -9.80
C ARG A 345 3.81 -16.43 -11.01
N ARG A 346 4.41 -17.14 -11.97
CA ARG A 346 3.73 -17.58 -13.18
C ARG A 346 2.64 -18.61 -12.87
N THR A 347 2.98 -19.67 -12.14
CA THR A 347 2.02 -20.71 -11.76
C THR A 347 0.86 -20.15 -10.93
N ASP A 348 1.14 -19.21 -10.02
CA ASP A 348 0.10 -18.59 -9.21
C ASP A 348 -0.84 -17.72 -10.05
N ALA A 349 -0.31 -17.02 -11.06
CA ALA A 349 -1.14 -16.28 -12.00
C ALA A 349 -2.00 -17.21 -12.86
N GLU A 350 -1.46 -18.33 -13.35
CA GLU A 350 -2.20 -19.36 -14.09
C GLU A 350 -3.33 -19.95 -13.24
N LEU A 351 -3.07 -20.30 -11.98
CA LEU A 351 -4.08 -20.77 -11.02
C LEU A 351 -5.15 -19.71 -10.73
N CYS A 352 -4.76 -18.45 -10.64
CA CYS A 352 -5.69 -17.35 -10.50
C CYS A 352 -6.64 -17.29 -11.70
N LEU A 353 -6.13 -17.35 -12.94
CA LEU A 353 -6.96 -17.33 -14.14
C LEU A 353 -7.93 -18.50 -14.20
N LEU A 354 -7.51 -19.70 -13.81
CA LEU A 354 -8.39 -20.86 -13.73
C LEU A 354 -9.57 -20.62 -12.77
N ARG A 355 -9.29 -20.05 -11.57
CA ARG A 355 -10.34 -19.67 -10.61
C ARG A 355 -11.26 -18.58 -11.16
N LEU A 356 -10.74 -17.60 -11.88
CA LEU A 356 -11.54 -16.55 -12.52
C LEU A 356 -12.46 -17.11 -13.60
N CYS A 357 -12.01 -18.11 -14.35
CA CYS A 357 -12.82 -18.78 -15.37
C CYS A 357 -13.88 -19.70 -14.76
N ASP A 358 -13.55 -20.41 -13.68
CA ASP A 358 -14.46 -21.35 -13.02
C ASP A 358 -14.54 -21.10 -11.51
N GLU A 359 -15.69 -20.56 -11.09
CA GLU A 359 -16.00 -20.26 -9.66
C GLU A 359 -16.07 -21.52 -8.81
N SER A 360 -16.25 -22.72 -9.42
CA SER A 360 -16.33 -23.97 -8.67
C SER A 360 -15.00 -24.39 -8.05
N LEU A 361 -13.90 -23.84 -8.57
CA LEU A 361 -12.54 -24.07 -8.08
C LEU A 361 -12.21 -23.20 -6.84
N SER A 362 -13.09 -22.27 -6.48
CA SER A 362 -12.96 -21.43 -5.29
C SER A 362 -13.96 -21.86 -4.22
N GLY A 363 -13.48 -22.07 -2.98
CA GLY A 363 -14.34 -22.37 -1.82
C GLY A 363 -14.89 -21.14 -1.10
N ASP A 364 -14.69 -19.95 -1.66
CA ASP A 364 -15.05 -18.68 -1.03
C ASP A 364 -16.55 -18.38 -1.13
N LEU A 365 -17.10 -17.64 -0.15
CA LEU A 365 -18.49 -17.22 -0.10
C LEU A 365 -18.89 -16.41 -1.36
N THR A 366 -18.02 -15.49 -1.82
CA THR A 366 -18.25 -14.69 -3.03
C THR A 366 -18.37 -15.54 -4.30
N ALA A 367 -17.63 -16.66 -4.38
CA ALA A 367 -17.75 -17.63 -5.47
C ALA A 367 -19.10 -18.37 -5.42
N LEU A 368 -19.56 -18.72 -4.22
CA LEU A 368 -20.87 -19.36 -4.03
C LEU A 368 -22.00 -18.40 -4.39
N GLU A 369 -21.93 -17.15 -3.95
CA GLU A 369 -22.91 -16.10 -4.31
C GLU A 369 -22.99 -15.89 -5.83
N ALA A 370 -21.84 -15.79 -6.51
CA ALA A 370 -21.80 -15.66 -7.97
C ALA A 370 -22.40 -16.89 -8.69
N ARG A 371 -22.22 -18.09 -8.14
CA ARG A 371 -22.83 -19.33 -8.67
C ARG A 371 -24.33 -19.36 -8.47
N VAL A 372 -24.80 -18.98 -7.28
CA VAL A 372 -26.24 -18.91 -6.97
C VAL A 372 -26.93 -17.91 -7.89
N GLN A 373 -26.40 -16.69 -8.00
CA GLN A 373 -26.94 -15.66 -8.89
C GLN A 373 -27.03 -16.15 -10.34
N ARG A 374 -26.02 -16.84 -10.83
CA ARG A 374 -26.04 -17.43 -12.18
C ARG A 374 -27.16 -18.46 -12.37
N LEU A 375 -27.38 -19.32 -11.36
CA LEU A 375 -28.45 -20.30 -11.41
C LEU A 375 -29.84 -19.65 -11.41
N GLU A 376 -30.00 -18.60 -10.58
CA GLU A 376 -31.23 -17.79 -10.55
C GLU A 376 -31.48 -17.09 -11.88
N ASP A 377 -30.48 -16.45 -12.49
CA ASP A 377 -30.57 -15.79 -13.79
C ASP A 377 -30.92 -16.81 -14.89
N SER A 378 -30.33 -18.00 -14.84
CA SER A 378 -30.62 -19.09 -15.79
C SER A 378 -32.04 -19.60 -15.65
N ALA A 379 -32.51 -19.74 -14.40
CA ALA A 379 -33.89 -20.18 -14.12
C ALA A 379 -34.90 -19.14 -14.59
N GLN A 380 -34.63 -17.84 -14.34
CA GLN A 380 -35.49 -16.74 -14.80
C GLN A 380 -35.57 -16.68 -16.35
N ARG A 381 -34.43 -16.77 -17.04
CA ARG A 381 -34.39 -16.82 -18.52
C ARG A 381 -35.17 -18.03 -19.07
N GLY A 382 -35.01 -19.18 -18.43
CA GLY A 382 -35.77 -20.39 -18.79
C GLY A 382 -37.28 -20.24 -18.57
N GLN A 383 -37.68 -19.54 -17.51
CA GLN A 383 -39.11 -19.23 -17.26
C GLN A 383 -39.65 -18.22 -18.26
N LEU A 384 -38.90 -17.15 -18.58
CA LEU A 384 -39.27 -16.15 -19.60
C LEU A 384 -39.40 -16.77 -20.97
N LEU A 385 -38.49 -17.68 -21.37
CA LEU A 385 -38.60 -18.41 -22.64
C LEU A 385 -39.82 -19.31 -22.68
N ARG A 386 -40.19 -19.96 -21.56
CA ARG A 386 -41.42 -20.77 -21.47
C ARG A 386 -42.68 -19.90 -21.51
N ALA A 387 -42.68 -18.74 -20.86
CA ALA A 387 -43.77 -17.78 -20.88
C ALA A 387 -43.98 -17.19 -22.28
N ALA A 388 -42.91 -16.75 -22.95
CA ALA A 388 -42.95 -16.27 -24.34
C ALA A 388 -43.43 -17.33 -25.34
N ALA A 389 -43.04 -18.59 -25.14
CA ALA A 389 -43.51 -19.69 -25.94
C ALA A 389 -45.01 -19.99 -25.70
N ALA A 390 -45.49 -19.77 -24.49
CA ALA A 390 -46.92 -19.91 -24.14
C ALA A 390 -47.78 -18.78 -24.70
N GLU A 391 -47.30 -17.54 -24.71
CA GLU A 391 -47.99 -16.35 -25.24
C GLU A 391 -48.05 -16.35 -26.79
N SER A 392 -47.05 -16.92 -27.45
CA SER A 392 -46.97 -16.96 -28.92
C SER A 392 -47.87 -18.01 -29.58
N GLY A 393 -48.64 -18.76 -28.80
CA GLY A 393 -49.61 -19.74 -29.33
C GLY A 393 -49.02 -20.82 -30.25
N GLY A 394 -47.71 -20.83 -30.39
CA GLY A 394 -46.96 -21.79 -31.16
C GLY A 394 -46.72 -23.05 -30.34
N THR A 395 -47.45 -24.11 -30.60
CA THR A 395 -47.04 -25.45 -30.21
C THR A 395 -45.63 -25.68 -30.76
N VAL A 396 -44.62 -25.50 -29.94
CA VAL A 396 -43.28 -26.05 -30.21
C VAL A 396 -43.49 -27.56 -30.21
N LYS A 397 -43.76 -28.12 -31.37
CA LYS A 397 -43.59 -29.56 -31.60
C LYS A 397 -42.10 -29.80 -31.34
N LEU A 398 -41.78 -30.27 -30.14
CA LEU A 398 -40.56 -31.04 -29.95
C LEU A 398 -40.61 -32.11 -31.05
N SER A 399 -39.82 -31.93 -32.09
CA SER A 399 -39.53 -32.96 -33.06
C SER A 399 -38.90 -34.10 -32.28
N SER A 400 -39.74 -35.00 -31.81
CA SER A 400 -39.31 -36.34 -31.51
C SER A 400 -38.84 -36.90 -32.86
N GLY A 401 -37.54 -36.81 -33.11
CA GLY A 401 -36.94 -37.64 -34.16
C GLY A 401 -37.38 -39.06 -33.93
N PRO A 402 -37.64 -39.83 -35.04
CA PRO A 402 -38.06 -41.17 -34.88
C PRO A 402 -37.09 -41.93 -33.98
N VAL A 403 -37.63 -42.46 -32.90
CA VAL A 403 -36.89 -43.39 -32.02
C VAL A 403 -36.56 -44.57 -32.96
N PRO A 404 -35.28 -44.91 -33.16
CA PRO A 404 -34.95 -46.11 -33.96
C PRO A 404 -35.65 -47.31 -33.30
N PRO A 405 -36.20 -48.22 -34.08
CA PRO A 405 -36.88 -49.40 -33.54
C PRO A 405 -35.91 -50.16 -32.65
N PRO A 406 -36.34 -50.72 -31.50
CA PRO A 406 -35.52 -51.52 -30.65
C PRO A 406 -34.84 -52.62 -31.43
N ALA A 407 -33.54 -52.73 -31.36
CA ALA A 407 -32.80 -53.85 -31.97
C ALA A 407 -33.35 -55.17 -31.40
N PRO A 408 -33.46 -56.20 -32.22
CA PRO A 408 -33.93 -57.48 -31.76
C PRO A 408 -33.02 -58.00 -30.65
N ALA A 409 -33.65 -58.51 -29.61
CA ALA A 409 -32.92 -59.09 -28.48
C ALA A 409 -32.03 -60.22 -28.98
N PRO A 410 -30.77 -60.33 -28.57
CA PRO A 410 -30.03 -61.55 -28.87
C PRO A 410 -30.59 -62.66 -28.00
N GLU A 411 -31.07 -63.70 -28.70
CA GLU A 411 -31.39 -65.03 -28.13
C GLU A 411 -30.05 -65.60 -27.60
N ASP A 412 -30.12 -66.28 -26.44
CA ASP A 412 -29.04 -67.05 -25.82
C ASP A 412 -27.88 -66.26 -25.22
N ALA A 413 -28.11 -65.60 -24.04
CA ALA A 413 -27.10 -65.42 -23.02
C ALA A 413 -27.36 -66.37 -21.84
N PRO A 414 -26.34 -67.08 -21.32
CA PRO A 414 -26.51 -67.98 -20.17
C PRO A 414 -26.98 -67.18 -18.95
N PRO A 415 -27.66 -67.78 -17.97
CA PRO A 415 -28.23 -67.12 -16.84
C PRO A 415 -27.11 -66.41 -16.06
N ARG A 416 -27.28 -65.11 -15.86
CA ARG A 416 -26.43 -64.34 -14.98
C ARG A 416 -26.58 -64.94 -13.57
N GLU A 417 -25.46 -65.46 -13.04
CA GLU A 417 -25.32 -65.73 -11.63
C GLU A 417 -25.63 -64.43 -10.85
N GLU A 418 -26.53 -64.54 -9.89
CA GLU A 418 -26.78 -63.47 -8.92
C GLU A 418 -25.46 -63.13 -8.25
N PRO A 419 -25.11 -61.82 -8.11
CA PRO A 419 -23.93 -61.45 -7.35
C PRO A 419 -24.11 -61.97 -5.91
N PRO A 420 -23.04 -62.55 -5.31
CA PRO A 420 -23.11 -63.05 -3.98
C PRO A 420 -23.54 -61.92 -3.02
N ALA A 421 -24.43 -62.26 -2.10
CA ALA A 421 -24.91 -61.40 -1.04
C ALA A 421 -23.69 -60.64 -0.44
N ARG A 422 -23.83 -59.31 -0.34
CA ARG A 422 -22.82 -58.49 0.36
C ARG A 422 -22.51 -59.13 1.69
N GLU A 423 -21.35 -59.75 1.82
CA GLU A 423 -20.76 -60.03 3.13
C GLU A 423 -20.77 -58.72 3.90
N GLU A 424 -21.43 -58.77 5.06
CA GLU A 424 -21.36 -57.68 6.07
C GLU A 424 -19.89 -57.40 6.31
N ARG A 425 -19.45 -56.17 6.03
CA ARG A 425 -18.12 -55.71 6.43
C ARG A 425 -18.00 -55.96 7.93
N PRO A 426 -16.93 -56.59 8.41
CA PRO A 426 -16.66 -56.65 9.85
C PRO A 426 -16.67 -55.21 10.40
N PRO A 427 -17.20 -55.02 11.62
CA PRO A 427 -17.21 -53.71 12.26
C PRO A 427 -15.79 -53.16 12.27
N LEU A 428 -15.66 -51.88 11.89
CA LEU A 428 -14.41 -51.14 12.04
C LEU A 428 -13.89 -51.34 13.47
N PRO A 429 -12.60 -51.60 13.64
CA PRO A 429 -12.03 -51.63 15.00
C PRO A 429 -12.42 -50.32 15.70
N GLU A 430 -12.93 -50.40 16.90
CA GLU A 430 -13.17 -49.26 17.78
C GLU A 430 -11.89 -48.44 17.82
N GLU A 431 -12.01 -47.12 17.55
CA GLU A 431 -10.91 -46.19 17.73
C GLU A 431 -10.34 -46.41 19.14
N PRO A 432 -9.02 -46.57 19.31
CA PRO A 432 -8.44 -46.64 20.63
C PRO A 432 -8.86 -45.38 21.40
N PRO A 433 -9.25 -45.53 22.70
CA PRO A 433 -9.62 -44.39 23.52
C PRO A 433 -8.48 -43.36 23.46
N LEU A 434 -8.86 -42.09 23.28
CA LEU A 434 -7.95 -40.95 23.37
C LEU A 434 -7.09 -41.12 24.60
N PRO A 435 -5.75 -40.99 24.52
CA PRO A 435 -4.92 -41.07 25.71
C PRO A 435 -5.43 -40.00 26.69
N GLU A 436 -5.79 -40.46 27.89
CA GLU A 436 -6.04 -39.59 29.03
C GLU A 436 -4.81 -38.67 29.16
N GLU A 437 -5.06 -37.39 29.36
CA GLU A 437 -4.03 -36.40 29.67
C GLU A 437 -3.11 -36.99 30.73
N PRO A 438 -1.79 -37.04 30.51
CA PRO A 438 -0.89 -37.51 31.54
C PRO A 438 -0.99 -36.54 32.71
N GLY A 439 -1.67 -37.01 33.77
CA GLY A 439 -1.66 -36.36 35.06
C GLY A 439 -0.22 -36.00 35.40
N ALA A 440 -0.02 -34.79 35.88
CA ALA A 440 1.23 -34.24 36.31
C ALA A 440 2.01 -35.27 37.14
N ARG A 441 3.00 -35.91 36.53
CA ARG A 441 3.98 -36.70 37.28
C ARG A 441 4.87 -35.72 38.00
N VAL A 442 4.59 -35.56 39.29
CA VAL A 442 5.54 -35.01 40.24
C VAL A 442 6.74 -35.96 40.26
N PHE A 443 7.83 -35.58 39.66
CA PHE A 443 9.11 -36.22 39.88
C PHE A 443 9.63 -35.72 41.21
N ASP A 444 9.69 -36.62 42.20
CA ASP A 444 10.46 -36.44 43.42
C ASP A 444 11.93 -36.15 43.06
N VAL A 445 12.36 -34.93 43.37
CA VAL A 445 13.75 -34.55 43.32
C VAL A 445 14.37 -34.83 44.67
N PRO A 446 15.50 -35.55 44.76
CA PRO A 446 16.17 -35.77 46.05
C PRO A 446 16.59 -34.43 46.67
N GLU A 447 16.28 -34.26 47.96
CA GLU A 447 16.75 -33.16 48.79
C GLU A 447 18.29 -33.04 48.71
N ALA A 448 18.77 -31.98 48.08
CA ALA A 448 20.16 -31.54 48.19
C ALA A 448 20.21 -30.41 49.23
N GLN A 449 21.11 -30.57 50.19
CA GLN A 449 21.40 -29.67 51.29
C GLN A 449 21.66 -28.22 50.87
N PRO A 450 21.35 -27.22 51.70
CA PRO A 450 21.45 -25.83 51.37
C PRO A 450 22.92 -25.36 51.26
N ALA A 451 23.35 -25.00 50.08
CA ALA A 451 24.56 -24.23 49.86
C ALA A 451 24.27 -22.73 50.04
N ALA A 452 25.20 -22.06 50.69
CA ALA A 452 25.16 -20.68 51.14
C ALA A 452 24.76 -19.64 50.05
N PRO A 453 24.18 -18.51 50.45
CA PRO A 453 23.63 -17.53 49.49
C PRO A 453 24.73 -16.79 48.74
N SER A 454 24.70 -16.92 47.43
CA SER A 454 25.44 -16.05 46.52
C SER A 454 24.54 -14.85 46.10
N PRO A 455 25.08 -13.67 45.90
CA PRO A 455 24.31 -12.43 45.95
C PRO A 455 23.48 -12.16 44.66
N ALA A 456 22.27 -11.68 44.91
CA ALA A 456 21.46 -10.85 44.03
C ALA A 456 21.01 -11.46 42.70
N ALA A 457 19.98 -12.33 42.74
CA ALA A 457 19.01 -12.37 41.62
C ALA A 457 18.11 -11.15 41.72
N ALA A 458 18.53 -10.05 41.11
CA ALA A 458 17.70 -8.88 40.92
C ALA A 458 16.55 -9.23 39.97
N SER A 459 15.33 -8.99 40.42
CA SER A 459 14.11 -9.05 39.62
C SER A 459 14.25 -8.05 38.44
N ALA A 460 14.66 -8.54 37.28
CA ALA A 460 14.77 -7.74 36.07
C ALA A 460 13.39 -7.69 35.39
N VAL A 461 12.51 -6.84 35.92
CA VAL A 461 11.32 -6.37 35.20
C VAL A 461 11.78 -5.20 34.32
N GLY A 462 11.92 -5.42 33.00
CA GLY A 462 12.23 -4.30 32.11
C GLY A 462 12.55 -4.73 30.68
N GLY A 463 11.90 -4.12 29.72
CA GLY A 463 12.10 -4.35 28.27
C GLY A 463 13.55 -4.20 27.75
N SER A 464 14.49 -3.73 28.55
CA SER A 464 15.92 -3.66 28.23
C SER A 464 16.61 -5.03 28.27
N TRP A 465 16.25 -5.90 29.23
CA TRP A 465 16.81 -7.25 29.37
C TRP A 465 16.38 -8.16 28.21
N TRP A 466 15.08 -8.13 27.86
CA TRP A 466 14.57 -8.87 26.71
C TRP A 466 15.27 -8.46 25.41
N ARG A 467 15.45 -7.17 25.18
CA ARG A 467 16.16 -6.67 23.99
C ARG A 467 17.59 -7.17 23.93
N ALA A 468 18.30 -7.17 25.04
CA ALA A 468 19.68 -7.67 25.09
C ALA A 468 19.73 -9.18 24.81
N LEU A 469 18.81 -9.97 25.37
CA LEU A 469 18.68 -11.41 25.14
C LEU A 469 18.34 -11.70 23.66
N ALA A 470 17.36 -11.01 23.12
CA ALA A 470 16.94 -11.19 21.72
C ALA A 470 18.07 -10.80 20.74
N GLU A 471 18.81 -9.75 21.02
CA GLU A 471 19.95 -9.32 20.22
C GLU A 471 21.11 -10.36 20.24
N GLY A 472 21.43 -10.92 21.41
CA GLY A 472 22.42 -11.99 21.55
C GLY A 472 22.06 -13.24 20.78
N CYS A 473 20.77 -13.60 20.73
CA CYS A 473 20.27 -14.75 19.96
C CYS A 473 20.34 -14.56 18.45
N LYS A 474 20.33 -13.30 17.94
CA LYS A 474 20.31 -13.02 16.49
C LYS A 474 21.50 -13.61 15.74
N GLY A 475 22.66 -13.70 16.39
CA GLY A 475 23.86 -14.29 15.78
C GLY A 475 23.73 -15.81 15.53
N ARG A 476 22.90 -16.50 16.30
CA ARG A 476 22.73 -17.96 16.29
C ARG A 476 21.51 -18.43 15.50
N LEU A 477 20.60 -17.53 15.18
CA LEU A 477 19.36 -17.84 14.47
C LEU A 477 19.39 -17.42 13.00
N PRO A 478 18.79 -18.21 12.08
CA PRO A 478 18.58 -17.83 10.71
C PRO A 478 17.87 -16.48 10.56
N PRO A 479 18.14 -15.70 9.49
CA PRO A 479 17.57 -14.37 9.31
C PRO A 479 16.04 -14.28 9.42
N MET A 480 15.35 -15.34 9.00
CA MET A 480 13.89 -15.40 9.03
C MET A 480 13.30 -15.33 10.45
N TYR A 481 14.00 -15.83 11.49
CA TYR A 481 13.52 -15.79 12.88
C TYR A 481 13.82 -14.46 13.58
N ARG A 482 14.81 -13.72 13.11
CA ARG A 482 15.25 -12.45 13.72
C ARG A 482 14.15 -11.40 13.69
N VAL A 483 13.45 -11.27 12.57
CA VAL A 483 12.35 -10.31 12.40
C VAL A 483 11.19 -10.61 13.35
N PHE A 484 10.83 -11.87 13.52
CA PHE A 484 9.75 -12.28 14.43
C PHE A 484 10.13 -12.08 15.89
N LEU A 485 11.38 -12.30 16.28
CA LEU A 485 11.89 -12.02 17.63
C LEU A 485 11.84 -10.53 17.99
N ASP A 486 12.09 -9.65 17.02
CA ASP A 486 11.99 -8.19 17.20
C ASP A 486 10.54 -7.71 17.42
N MET A 487 9.55 -8.46 16.96
CA MET A 487 8.14 -8.17 17.15
C MET A 487 7.58 -8.64 18.49
N CYS A 488 8.35 -9.45 19.24
CA CYS A 488 7.92 -10.03 20.51
C CYS A 488 8.41 -9.24 21.71
N THR A 489 7.73 -9.45 22.84
CA THR A 489 8.12 -8.90 24.13
C THR A 489 8.27 -10.03 25.15
N GLY A 490 9.41 -10.11 25.84
CA GLY A 490 9.66 -11.12 26.87
C GLY A 490 9.57 -10.54 28.28
N VAL A 491 8.92 -11.27 29.17
CA VAL A 491 8.82 -10.95 30.60
C VAL A 491 9.38 -12.12 31.40
N LEU A 492 10.33 -11.83 32.28
CA LEU A 492 10.95 -12.82 33.16
C LEU A 492 10.42 -12.67 34.58
N GLU A 493 9.73 -13.68 35.08
CA GLU A 493 9.19 -13.74 36.44
C GLU A 493 9.53 -15.07 37.10
N GLY A 494 10.25 -15.03 38.21
CA GLY A 494 10.53 -16.24 39.00
C GLY A 494 11.22 -17.38 38.26
N GLY A 495 12.05 -17.06 37.22
CA GLY A 495 12.70 -18.06 36.37
C GLY A 495 11.86 -18.57 35.22
N LEU A 496 10.64 -18.05 35.04
CA LEU A 496 9.80 -18.28 33.86
C LEU A 496 9.92 -17.10 32.90
N LEU A 497 10.39 -17.37 31.69
CA LEU A 497 10.43 -16.39 30.61
C LEU A 497 9.22 -16.58 29.70
N THR A 498 8.25 -15.68 29.80
CA THR A 498 7.09 -15.65 28.93
C THR A 498 7.35 -14.72 27.76
N VAL A 499 7.32 -15.25 26.54
CA VAL A 499 7.51 -14.50 25.29
C VAL A 499 6.13 -14.24 24.68
N TYR A 500 5.74 -12.98 24.62
CA TYR A 500 4.48 -12.54 24.04
C TYR A 500 4.65 -12.22 22.55
N ALA A 501 3.94 -12.95 21.71
CA ALA A 501 3.88 -12.74 20.27
C ALA A 501 2.64 -11.91 19.91
N PRO A 502 2.70 -11.01 18.91
CA PRO A 502 1.57 -10.17 18.51
C PRO A 502 0.40 -10.96 17.89
N ASP A 503 0.68 -12.13 17.29
CA ASP A 503 -0.30 -12.96 16.59
C ASP A 503 0.10 -14.45 16.58
N ASP A 504 -0.87 -15.33 16.24
CA ASP A 504 -0.69 -16.79 16.16
C ASP A 504 0.33 -17.22 15.10
N ILE A 505 0.50 -16.43 14.04
CA ILE A 505 1.45 -16.71 12.95
C ILE A 505 2.88 -16.53 13.46
N THR A 506 3.13 -15.43 14.16
CA THR A 506 4.42 -15.13 14.81
C THR A 506 4.75 -16.18 15.87
N LEU A 507 3.75 -16.56 16.69
CA LEU A 507 3.91 -17.61 17.69
C LEU A 507 4.28 -18.94 17.04
N GLY A 508 3.53 -19.40 16.03
CA GLY A 508 3.80 -20.67 15.36
C GLY A 508 5.15 -20.71 14.64
N ARG A 509 5.71 -19.55 14.26
CA ARG A 509 7.06 -19.45 13.67
C ARG A 509 8.17 -19.51 14.72
N LEU A 510 7.95 -18.96 15.90
CA LEU A 510 8.95 -18.89 16.98
C LEU A 510 8.92 -20.10 17.93
N ASP A 511 7.79 -20.76 18.07
CA ASP A 511 7.65 -21.94 18.93
C ASP A 511 8.22 -23.19 18.26
N ASN A 512 9.54 -23.24 18.18
CA ASN A 512 10.29 -24.39 17.68
C ASN A 512 11.56 -24.60 18.49
N ASP A 513 12.09 -25.83 18.46
CA ASP A 513 13.24 -26.24 19.27
C ASP A 513 14.50 -25.39 19.03
N ARG A 514 14.70 -24.86 17.82
CA ARG A 514 15.86 -24.03 17.51
C ARG A 514 15.82 -22.68 18.23
N VAL A 515 14.65 -22.03 18.23
CA VAL A 515 14.47 -20.74 18.91
C VAL A 515 14.47 -20.95 20.41
N ARG A 516 13.80 -22.00 20.91
CA ARG A 516 13.80 -22.37 22.33
C ARG A 516 15.22 -22.59 22.86
N ASN A 517 16.02 -23.40 22.18
CA ASN A 517 17.40 -23.70 22.57
C ASN A 517 18.28 -22.45 22.51
N ALA A 518 18.18 -21.62 21.47
CA ALA A 518 18.96 -20.38 21.34
C ALA A 518 18.65 -19.39 22.48
N LEU A 519 17.38 -19.22 22.85
CA LEU A 519 16.98 -18.35 23.95
C LEU A 519 17.44 -18.88 25.31
N MET A 520 17.35 -20.21 25.55
CA MET A 520 17.81 -20.84 26.78
C MET A 520 19.34 -20.76 26.93
N GLU A 521 20.08 -21.02 25.85
CA GLU A 521 21.56 -20.93 25.85
C GLU A 521 22.05 -19.50 26.09
N GLU A 522 21.40 -18.51 25.46
CA GLU A 522 21.76 -17.11 25.66
C GLU A 522 21.41 -16.63 27.07
N ALA A 523 20.26 -17.04 27.62
CA ALA A 523 19.91 -16.75 29.01
C ALA A 523 20.90 -17.41 29.99
N ALA A 524 21.32 -18.65 29.72
CA ALA A 524 22.30 -19.35 30.53
C ALA A 524 23.69 -18.70 30.45
N SER A 525 24.12 -18.19 29.30
CA SER A 525 25.35 -17.41 29.14
C SER A 525 25.34 -16.11 29.94
N GLY A 526 24.14 -15.53 30.12
CA GLY A 526 23.88 -14.39 31.03
C GLY A 526 23.72 -14.76 32.49
N GLY A 527 23.93 -16.04 32.88
CA GLY A 527 23.83 -16.52 34.27
C GLY A 527 22.42 -16.75 34.78
N VAL A 528 21.40 -16.80 33.91
CA VAL A 528 20.00 -16.97 34.26
C VAL A 528 19.45 -18.26 33.66
N THR A 529 19.01 -19.20 34.52
CA THR A 529 18.31 -20.40 34.05
C THR A 529 16.82 -20.08 33.89
N VAL A 530 16.27 -20.26 32.71
CA VAL A 530 14.87 -19.89 32.40
C VAL A 530 14.07 -21.08 31.88
N ARG A 531 12.77 -21.12 32.24
CA ARG A 531 11.76 -21.93 31.55
C ARG A 531 11.05 -21.04 30.54
N LEU A 532 10.88 -21.49 29.29
CA LEU A 532 10.31 -20.72 28.20
C LEU A 532 8.85 -21.12 27.98
N VAL A 533 7.99 -20.08 27.93
CA VAL A 533 6.59 -20.19 27.52
C VAL A 533 6.32 -19.14 26.45
N PHE A 534 5.68 -19.54 25.35
CA PHE A 534 5.24 -18.64 24.30
C PHE A 534 3.73 -18.41 24.42
N GLN A 535 3.28 -17.15 24.31
CA GLN A 535 1.87 -16.78 24.41
C GLN A 535 1.53 -15.66 23.42
N VAL A 536 0.31 -15.68 22.87
CA VAL A 536 -0.19 -14.59 22.02
C VAL A 536 -0.79 -13.51 22.90
N GLY A 537 -0.46 -12.26 22.62
CA GLY A 537 -1.01 -11.08 23.29
C GLY A 537 0.03 -10.07 23.73
N GLU A 538 -0.41 -9.06 24.46
CA GLU A 538 0.47 -8.07 25.08
C GLU A 538 0.84 -8.48 26.52
N PRO A 539 2.06 -8.16 26.98
CA PRO A 539 2.44 -8.40 28.37
C PRO A 539 1.52 -7.64 29.33
N PRO A 540 1.20 -8.21 30.49
CA PRO A 540 0.36 -7.54 31.49
C PRO A 540 0.97 -6.19 31.87
N LYS A 541 0.17 -5.11 31.79
CA LYS A 541 0.60 -3.78 32.19
C LYS A 541 0.81 -3.76 33.69
N ALA A 542 2.02 -3.41 34.14
CA ALA A 542 2.33 -3.28 35.56
C ALA A 542 1.34 -2.32 36.23
N THR A 543 0.79 -2.72 37.37
CA THR A 543 -0.17 -1.90 38.11
C THR A 543 0.51 -0.64 38.64
N PRO A 544 -0.22 0.48 38.84
CA PRO A 544 0.36 1.71 39.40
C PRO A 544 1.12 1.52 40.73
N ARG A 545 0.74 0.52 41.52
CA ARG A 545 1.42 0.15 42.78
C ARG A 545 2.79 -0.51 42.54
N GLU A 546 2.89 -1.37 41.54
CA GLU A 546 4.16 -2.04 41.18
C GLU A 546 5.14 -1.05 40.55
N ASN A 547 4.64 -0.12 39.73
CA ASN A 547 5.45 0.96 39.19
C ASN A 547 6.01 1.89 40.28
N LEU A 548 5.22 2.17 41.32
CA LEU A 548 5.65 2.95 42.49
C LEU A 548 6.72 2.21 43.31
N GLN A 549 6.54 0.89 43.55
CA GLN A 549 7.53 0.08 44.25
C GLN A 549 8.85 -0.05 43.47
N ASN A 550 8.78 -0.14 42.16
CA ASN A 550 9.97 -0.19 41.29
C ASN A 550 10.69 1.18 41.26
N LEU A 551 9.96 2.30 41.27
CA LEU A 551 10.53 3.66 41.43
C LEU A 551 11.17 3.87 42.80
N LEU A 552 10.56 3.39 43.89
CA LEU A 552 11.11 3.46 45.23
C LEU A 552 12.39 2.62 45.39
N LYS A 553 12.41 1.40 44.79
CA LYS A 553 13.63 0.58 44.75
C LYS A 553 14.73 1.18 43.89
N PHE A 554 14.40 1.86 42.80
CA PHE A 554 15.37 2.54 41.97
C PHE A 554 15.92 3.79 42.67
N GLY A 555 15.06 4.57 43.36
CA GLY A 555 15.45 5.75 44.14
C GLY A 555 16.36 5.42 45.32
N SER A 556 16.19 4.24 45.96
CA SER A 556 17.04 3.81 47.09
C SER A 556 18.46 3.36 46.68
N GLN A 557 18.78 3.29 45.41
CA GLN A 557 20.13 3.01 44.89
C GLN A 557 20.99 4.27 44.73
N PHE A 558 20.43 5.46 44.98
CA PHE A 558 21.14 6.75 44.87
C PHE A 558 21.08 7.48 46.19
N ASP A 559 22.23 7.67 46.84
CA ASP A 559 22.36 8.30 48.16
C ASP A 559 21.97 9.81 48.24
N ASN A 560 21.56 10.39 47.10
CA ASN A 560 21.27 11.85 47.00
C ASN A 560 19.79 12.16 46.61
N ILE A 561 18.86 11.22 46.73
CA ILE A 561 17.45 11.46 46.41
C ILE A 561 16.59 11.29 47.66
N GLU A 562 16.13 12.41 48.24
CA GLU A 562 15.05 12.41 49.23
C GLU A 562 13.70 12.33 48.52
N ILE A 563 12.99 11.20 48.71
CA ILE A 563 11.62 11.05 48.25
C ILE A 563 10.69 11.61 49.32
N LYS A 564 10.08 12.77 49.06
CA LYS A 564 9.00 13.36 49.85
C LYS A 564 7.65 12.88 49.44
#